data_98b558c32f43bb8ec18a04910b7ae577
#
_entry.id   98b558c32f43bb8ec18a04910b7ae577
#
_cell.length_a   1.000
_cell.length_b   1.000
_cell.length_c   1.000
_cell.angle_alpha   90.00
_cell.angle_beta   90.00
_cell.angle_gamma   90.00
#
_symmetry.space_group_name_H-M   'P 1'
#
loop_
_entity.id
_entity.type
_entity.pdbx_description
1 polymer ?
#
loop_
_entity_poly.entity_id
_entity_poly.type
_entity_poly.pdbx_seq_one_letter_code
_entity_poly.pdbx_strand_id
1 'polypeptide(L)'
;MFDTLSDRLQSALGDLRGRGKLDEEQISRAMREIRLALLEADVNLAVVKQFVAQVRERALGQEGLKSLTPGQQLVKIVNEELTALMGAGASGLAFGRPPTVILLAGLQGSGKTTAAAKLALLLRKEGKKPSVIAADLQRPAAIDQLEQLGKQIQIPVYSEHDTKDPVAVVERGLDRARLDGQDVVIVDTAGRLHVDEELMDELVRVRNAAKPMNVLLVLDAMTGQEAVNVALAFQERIAFDGVLMTKLDGDARGGAALSVKHVTGRPIKFISVGEKVDQLEVFHPDRMASRILGMGDVLSLIERAEAAVEDDEKEEMERRMMKGEFTFDDFLKSYKMLRRMGPVQGILKMIPGLGKQLEGLDQVDEKQMSRVEAIILSMTPQERAVPHVIDGRRRMRIANGSGTSVQHVNQLLEARKQMAKMMKGMGKGKMPDLGQMMADGGAAAPQSAMSTRPGSAGRKKKKRSKARR
;
A
#
# COMPACT_ATOMS: atom_id res chain seq x y z
N MET A 1 2.62 1.07 -7.27
CA MET A 1 3.83 1.56 -6.58
C MET A 1 5.00 0.70 -7.00
N PHE A 2 5.98 1.27 -7.66
CA PHE A 2 7.20 0.59 -8.19
C PHE A 2 6.94 -0.59 -9.15
N ASP A 3 5.77 -0.74 -9.73
CA ASP A 3 5.40 -1.94 -10.49
C ASP A 3 6.36 -2.19 -11.67
N THR A 4 6.67 -1.14 -12.45
CA THR A 4 7.61 -1.24 -13.58
C THR A 4 9.03 -1.61 -13.16
N LEU A 5 9.55 -0.97 -12.11
CA LEU A 5 10.88 -1.26 -11.57
C LEU A 5 10.93 -2.68 -10.99
N SER A 6 9.92 -3.06 -10.23
CA SER A 6 9.82 -4.38 -9.62
C SER A 6 9.83 -5.50 -10.67
N ASP A 7 9.02 -5.37 -11.72
CA ASP A 7 8.96 -6.37 -12.80
C ASP A 7 10.29 -6.51 -13.53
N ARG A 8 10.96 -5.41 -13.82
CA ARG A 8 12.29 -5.41 -14.47
C ARG A 8 13.36 -6.05 -13.59
N LEU A 9 13.43 -5.69 -12.31
CA LEU A 9 14.39 -6.26 -11.38
C LEU A 9 14.12 -7.74 -11.10
N GLN A 10 12.85 -8.13 -10.96
CA GLN A 10 12.49 -9.54 -10.81
C GLN A 10 12.84 -10.35 -12.05
N SER A 11 12.64 -9.82 -13.26
CA SER A 11 13.07 -10.46 -14.51
C SER A 11 14.57 -10.64 -14.55
N ALA A 12 15.36 -9.59 -14.26
CA ALA A 12 16.82 -9.62 -14.27
C ALA A 12 17.39 -10.62 -13.25
N LEU A 13 16.76 -10.78 -12.09
CA LEU A 13 17.19 -11.67 -11.02
C LEU A 13 16.56 -13.07 -11.08
N GLY A 14 15.42 -13.21 -11.78
CA GLY A 14 14.65 -14.47 -11.87
C GLY A 14 15.44 -15.61 -12.46
N ASP A 15 16.15 -15.33 -13.55
CA ASP A 15 17.00 -16.30 -14.26
C ASP A 15 18.18 -16.81 -13.43
N LEU A 16 18.54 -16.09 -12.36
CA LEU A 16 19.68 -16.42 -11.51
C LEU A 16 19.27 -17.19 -10.25
N ARG A 17 18.03 -17.05 -9.78
CA ARG A 17 17.54 -17.64 -8.50
C ARG A 17 17.70 -19.17 -8.44
N GLY A 18 17.59 -19.87 -9.57
CA GLY A 18 17.64 -21.34 -9.63
C GLY A 18 19.01 -21.94 -9.98
N ARG A 19 20.04 -21.12 -10.21
CA ARG A 19 21.35 -21.61 -10.69
C ARG A 19 22.31 -21.89 -9.54
N GLY A 20 22.91 -23.10 -9.57
CA GLY A 20 23.83 -23.56 -8.54
C GLY A 20 25.24 -22.98 -8.64
N LYS A 21 25.61 -22.35 -9.76
CA LYS A 21 26.86 -21.60 -9.96
C LYS A 21 26.57 -20.37 -10.81
N LEU A 22 27.16 -19.26 -10.44
CA LEU A 22 27.18 -18.03 -11.25
C LEU A 22 28.59 -17.78 -11.71
N ASP A 23 28.76 -17.56 -13.01
CA ASP A 23 30.03 -17.11 -13.59
C ASP A 23 30.03 -15.56 -13.68
N GLU A 24 31.19 -14.98 -13.91
CA GLU A 24 31.40 -13.55 -14.02
C GLU A 24 30.59 -12.92 -15.16
N GLU A 25 30.38 -13.68 -16.25
CA GLU A 25 29.60 -13.22 -17.39
C GLU A 25 28.10 -13.07 -17.03
N GLN A 26 27.55 -14.02 -16.29
CA GLN A 26 26.17 -14.00 -15.80
C GLN A 26 25.93 -12.84 -14.81
N ILE A 27 26.87 -12.62 -13.89
CA ILE A 27 26.82 -11.46 -12.96
C ILE A 27 26.86 -10.16 -13.78
N SER A 28 27.76 -10.05 -14.76
CA SER A 28 27.89 -8.87 -15.61
C SER A 28 26.65 -8.62 -16.46
N ARG A 29 25.96 -9.66 -16.90
CA ARG A 29 24.68 -9.55 -17.62
C ARG A 29 23.58 -9.03 -16.68
N ALA A 30 23.44 -9.62 -15.49
CA ALA A 30 22.48 -9.17 -14.49
C ALA A 30 22.71 -7.71 -14.08
N MET A 31 23.96 -7.30 -13.89
CA MET A 31 24.30 -5.91 -13.57
C MET A 31 23.92 -4.94 -14.69
N ARG A 32 24.01 -5.35 -15.96
CA ARG A 32 23.52 -4.53 -17.09
C ARG A 32 22.00 -4.37 -17.06
N GLU A 33 21.28 -5.46 -16.84
CA GLU A 33 19.80 -5.42 -16.75
C GLU A 33 19.33 -4.60 -15.54
N ILE A 34 19.93 -4.77 -14.38
CA ILE A 34 19.66 -3.97 -13.18
C ILE A 34 19.93 -2.49 -13.46
N ARG A 35 21.06 -2.17 -14.10
CA ARG A 35 21.39 -0.79 -14.47
C ARG A 35 20.32 -0.18 -15.39
N LEU A 36 19.89 -0.92 -16.40
CA LEU A 36 18.84 -0.48 -17.32
C LEU A 36 17.51 -0.27 -16.59
N ALA A 37 17.13 -1.23 -15.74
CA ALA A 37 15.90 -1.12 -14.95
C ALA A 37 15.86 0.13 -14.06
N LEU A 38 16.98 0.46 -13.39
CA LEU A 38 17.10 1.65 -12.56
C LEU A 38 17.06 2.94 -13.37
N LEU A 39 17.70 2.96 -14.56
CA LEU A 39 17.66 4.14 -15.45
C LEU A 39 16.24 4.36 -16.05
N GLU A 40 15.57 3.29 -16.47
CA GLU A 40 14.18 3.35 -16.94
C GLU A 40 13.22 3.79 -15.82
N ALA A 41 13.55 3.46 -14.58
CA ALA A 41 12.83 3.91 -13.39
C ALA A 41 13.14 5.38 -13.01
N ASP A 42 13.89 6.09 -13.83
CA ASP A 42 14.27 7.49 -13.60
C ASP A 42 15.09 7.70 -12.31
N VAL A 43 15.95 6.72 -11.96
CA VAL A 43 16.92 6.87 -10.87
C VAL A 43 18.10 7.72 -11.30
N ASN A 44 18.60 8.59 -10.43
CA ASN A 44 19.73 9.46 -10.70
C ASN A 44 20.96 8.67 -11.18
N LEU A 45 21.61 9.11 -12.26
CA LEU A 45 22.72 8.40 -12.92
C LEU A 45 23.91 8.14 -11.99
N ALA A 46 24.25 9.08 -11.11
CA ALA A 46 25.35 8.90 -10.15
C ALA A 46 25.00 7.80 -9.14
N VAL A 47 23.75 7.78 -8.67
CA VAL A 47 23.20 6.75 -7.79
C VAL A 47 23.26 5.37 -8.45
N VAL A 48 22.80 5.26 -9.70
CA VAL A 48 22.85 3.99 -10.46
C VAL A 48 24.28 3.47 -10.63
N LYS A 49 25.24 4.34 -10.98
CA LYS A 49 26.63 3.96 -11.15
C LYS A 49 27.22 3.41 -9.85
N GLN A 50 27.00 4.09 -8.74
CA GLN A 50 27.50 3.68 -7.44
C GLN A 50 26.86 2.35 -7.00
N PHE A 51 25.54 2.24 -7.09
CA PHE A 51 24.79 1.03 -6.75
C PHE A 51 25.33 -0.20 -7.50
N VAL A 52 25.44 -0.12 -8.82
CA VAL A 52 25.92 -1.22 -9.66
C VAL A 52 27.37 -1.58 -9.30
N ALA A 53 28.23 -0.60 -9.01
CA ALA A 53 29.62 -0.85 -8.60
C ALA A 53 29.67 -1.59 -7.25
N GLN A 54 28.89 -1.15 -6.25
CA GLN A 54 28.85 -1.79 -4.93
C GLN A 54 28.30 -3.20 -4.98
N VAL A 55 27.19 -3.42 -5.71
CA VAL A 55 26.63 -4.77 -5.89
C VAL A 55 27.63 -5.70 -6.57
N ARG A 56 28.31 -5.21 -7.62
CA ARG A 56 29.31 -6.02 -8.35
C ARG A 56 30.50 -6.37 -7.46
N GLU A 57 31.07 -5.41 -6.74
CA GLU A 57 32.19 -5.63 -5.83
C GLU A 57 31.85 -6.66 -4.76
N ARG A 58 30.68 -6.54 -4.13
CA ARG A 58 30.19 -7.48 -3.13
C ARG A 58 29.92 -8.87 -3.71
N ALA A 59 29.35 -8.93 -4.92
CA ALA A 59 29.04 -10.20 -5.58
C ALA A 59 30.31 -10.99 -5.98
N LEU A 60 31.41 -10.30 -6.35
CA LEU A 60 32.68 -10.92 -6.71
C LEU A 60 33.55 -11.21 -5.49
N GLY A 61 33.43 -10.44 -4.39
CA GLY A 61 34.29 -10.54 -3.21
C GLY A 61 33.83 -11.57 -2.16
N GLN A 62 32.61 -12.11 -2.27
CA GLN A 62 32.10 -13.04 -1.28
C GLN A 62 32.42 -14.49 -1.66
N GLU A 63 33.32 -15.13 -0.92
CA GLU A 63 33.36 -16.59 -0.76
C GLU A 63 32.02 -17.02 -0.10
N GLY A 64 31.25 -17.84 -0.84
CA GLY A 64 29.85 -18.13 -0.58
C GLY A 64 29.54 -18.54 0.85
N LEU A 65 28.49 -17.95 1.42
CA LEU A 65 27.80 -18.49 2.59
C LEU A 65 27.34 -19.92 2.25
N LYS A 66 27.85 -20.94 2.95
CA LYS A 66 27.61 -22.37 2.69
C LYS A 66 26.11 -22.76 2.64
N SER A 67 25.19 -21.86 3.06
CA SER A 67 23.76 -22.10 3.17
C SER A 67 22.91 -21.53 2.01
N LEU A 68 23.45 -20.67 1.16
CA LEU A 68 22.71 -19.99 0.08
C LEU A 68 23.27 -20.34 -1.29
N THR A 69 22.42 -20.47 -2.30
CA THR A 69 22.89 -20.56 -3.68
C THR A 69 23.45 -19.20 -4.13
N PRO A 70 24.40 -19.17 -5.08
CA PRO A 70 24.97 -17.92 -5.59
C PRO A 70 23.92 -16.92 -6.10
N GLY A 71 22.84 -17.41 -6.72
CA GLY A 71 21.70 -16.56 -7.13
C GLY A 71 20.95 -15.95 -5.95
N GLN A 72 20.76 -16.69 -4.87
CA GLN A 72 20.14 -16.17 -3.64
C GLN A 72 21.04 -15.16 -2.94
N GLN A 73 22.36 -15.36 -2.99
CA GLN A 73 23.32 -14.40 -2.44
C GLN A 73 23.28 -13.07 -3.21
N LEU A 74 23.22 -13.10 -4.53
CA LEU A 74 23.10 -11.89 -5.34
C LEU A 74 21.81 -11.13 -5.04
N VAL A 75 20.66 -11.82 -4.93
CA VAL A 75 19.37 -11.19 -4.53
C VAL A 75 19.49 -10.54 -3.16
N LYS A 76 20.15 -11.21 -2.20
CA LYS A 76 20.39 -10.66 -0.86
C LYS A 76 21.24 -9.39 -0.92
N ILE A 77 22.36 -9.41 -1.67
CA ILE A 77 23.23 -8.24 -1.85
C ILE A 77 22.44 -7.06 -2.46
N VAL A 78 21.65 -7.32 -3.51
CA VAL A 78 20.83 -6.30 -4.15
C VAL A 78 19.80 -5.71 -3.16
N ASN A 79 19.18 -6.55 -2.33
CA ASN A 79 18.23 -6.10 -1.31
C ASN A 79 18.91 -5.20 -0.25
N GLU A 80 20.07 -5.59 0.24
CA GLU A 80 20.84 -4.83 1.21
C GLU A 80 21.32 -3.49 0.65
N GLU A 81 21.79 -3.47 -0.60
CA GLU A 81 22.21 -2.24 -1.26
C GLU A 81 21.05 -1.30 -1.59
N LEU A 82 19.87 -1.83 -1.99
CA LEU A 82 18.65 -1.02 -2.16
C LEU A 82 18.22 -0.42 -0.81
N THR A 83 18.28 -1.20 0.25
CA THR A 83 17.96 -0.73 1.60
C THR A 83 18.91 0.39 2.02
N ALA A 84 20.22 0.20 1.85
CA ALA A 84 21.25 1.19 2.17
C ALA A 84 21.09 2.49 1.35
N LEU A 85 20.71 2.37 0.08
CA LEU A 85 20.46 3.49 -0.81
C LEU A 85 19.31 4.38 -0.31
N MET A 86 18.22 3.76 0.17
CA MET A 86 17.05 4.46 0.70
C MET A 86 17.23 4.92 2.17
N GLY A 87 18.17 4.31 2.89
CA GLY A 87 18.46 4.62 4.31
C GLY A 87 18.65 3.37 5.15
N ALA A 88 19.43 3.45 6.22
CA ALA A 88 19.73 2.29 7.08
C ALA A 88 18.55 1.82 7.95
N GLY A 89 17.47 2.59 8.03
CA GLY A 89 16.29 2.27 8.84
C GLY A 89 15.27 3.41 8.84
N ALA A 90 14.14 3.16 9.49
CA ALA A 90 13.11 4.18 9.66
C ALA A 90 13.62 5.37 10.46
N SER A 91 13.28 6.59 10.02
CA SER A 91 13.66 7.83 10.68
C SER A 91 12.41 8.54 11.19
N GLY A 92 12.22 8.58 12.50
CA GLY A 92 11.08 9.21 13.14
C GLY A 92 11.19 10.75 13.23
N LEU A 93 10.17 11.36 13.83
CA LEU A 93 10.16 12.77 14.19
C LEU A 93 10.93 12.99 15.50
N ALA A 94 11.59 14.15 15.62
CA ALA A 94 12.12 14.60 16.89
C ALA A 94 11.00 15.28 17.69
N PHE A 95 10.89 14.94 18.98
CA PHE A 95 9.94 15.56 19.90
C PHE A 95 10.68 16.29 21.02
N GLY A 96 10.15 17.45 21.42
CA GLY A 96 10.70 18.29 22.46
C GLY A 96 9.65 18.72 23.46
N ARG A 97 9.84 19.89 24.10
CA ARG A 97 8.82 20.49 24.96
C ARG A 97 7.58 20.85 24.14
N PRO A 98 6.37 20.51 24.61
CA PRO A 98 5.13 20.88 23.93
C PRO A 98 4.94 22.39 23.81
N PRO A 99 4.40 22.87 22.69
CA PRO A 99 4.11 22.09 21.48
C PRO A 99 5.36 21.85 20.63
N THR A 100 5.57 20.63 20.15
CA THR A 100 6.56 20.32 19.12
C THR A 100 6.07 20.88 17.79
N VAL A 101 6.85 21.72 17.15
CA VAL A 101 6.48 22.33 15.86
C VAL A 101 7.07 21.53 14.69
N ILE A 102 6.24 21.21 13.72
CA ILE A 102 6.61 20.55 12.45
C ILE A 102 6.25 21.51 11.32
N LEU A 103 7.23 21.93 10.54
CA LEU A 103 7.04 22.81 9.39
C LEU A 103 6.99 21.96 8.11
N LEU A 104 5.95 22.10 7.30
CA LEU A 104 5.88 21.49 5.98
C LEU A 104 6.29 22.52 4.92
N ALA A 105 7.29 22.18 4.12
CA ALA A 105 7.76 22.98 2.99
C ALA A 105 7.62 22.17 1.68
N GLY A 106 7.61 22.86 0.53
CA GLY A 106 7.54 22.19 -0.78
C GLY A 106 6.80 23.02 -1.83
N LEU A 107 6.83 22.56 -3.06
CA LEU A 107 6.20 23.24 -4.18
C LEU A 107 4.66 23.16 -4.14
N GLN A 108 4.01 23.99 -4.95
CA GLN A 108 2.58 23.93 -5.17
C GLN A 108 2.21 22.57 -5.80
N GLY A 109 1.10 21.97 -5.33
CA GLY A 109 0.64 20.69 -5.85
C GLY A 109 1.41 19.47 -5.31
N SER A 110 2.47 19.65 -4.50
CA SER A 110 3.17 18.53 -3.86
C SER A 110 2.35 17.81 -2.78
N GLY A 111 1.17 18.34 -2.41
CA GLY A 111 0.28 17.69 -1.45
C GLY A 111 0.50 18.09 0.01
N LYS A 112 1.11 19.23 0.32
CA LYS A 112 1.38 19.72 1.69
C LYS A 112 0.14 19.74 2.57
N THR A 113 -0.92 20.40 2.14
CA THR A 113 -2.19 20.53 2.89
C THR A 113 -2.79 19.18 3.25
N THR A 114 -2.82 18.25 2.28
CA THR A 114 -3.28 16.89 2.53
C THR A 114 -2.32 16.13 3.45
N ALA A 115 -1.00 16.32 3.28
CA ALA A 115 0.02 15.70 4.12
C ALA A 115 -0.07 16.23 5.57
N ALA A 116 -0.38 17.52 5.78
CA ALA A 116 -0.61 18.08 7.11
C ALA A 116 -1.74 17.36 7.85
N ALA A 117 -2.89 17.18 7.19
CA ALA A 117 -4.02 16.46 7.75
C ALA A 117 -3.71 14.98 8.03
N LYS A 118 -3.04 14.29 7.08
CA LYS A 118 -2.63 12.89 7.24
C LYS A 118 -1.66 12.69 8.41
N LEU A 119 -0.66 13.57 8.50
CA LEU A 119 0.34 13.53 9.58
C LEU A 119 -0.31 13.81 10.94
N ALA A 120 -1.22 14.79 11.00
CA ALA A 120 -1.97 15.08 12.21
C ALA A 120 -2.81 13.88 12.65
N LEU A 121 -3.48 13.19 11.72
CA LEU A 121 -4.24 11.98 12.02
C LEU A 121 -3.35 10.83 12.52
N LEU A 122 -2.17 10.64 11.91
CA LEU A 122 -1.20 9.63 12.33
C LEU A 122 -0.73 9.91 13.77
N LEU A 123 -0.31 11.14 14.06
CA LEU A 123 0.14 11.54 15.39
C LEU A 123 -0.95 11.42 16.47
N ARG A 124 -2.21 11.68 16.11
CA ARG A 124 -3.33 11.45 17.03
C ARG A 124 -3.53 9.97 17.34
N LYS A 125 -3.37 9.08 16.35
CA LYS A 125 -3.40 7.63 16.57
C LYS A 125 -2.27 7.15 17.49
N GLU A 126 -1.14 7.87 17.49
CA GLU A 126 0.00 7.65 18.41
C GLU A 126 -0.22 8.29 19.80
N GLY A 127 -1.42 8.78 20.09
CA GLY A 127 -1.77 9.35 21.40
C GLY A 127 -1.35 10.80 21.61
N LYS A 128 -0.91 11.52 20.56
CA LYS A 128 -0.59 12.95 20.64
C LYS A 128 -1.85 13.80 20.46
N LYS A 129 -1.76 15.08 20.90
CA LYS A 129 -2.79 16.10 20.67
C LYS A 129 -2.30 17.09 19.59
N PRO A 130 -2.45 16.76 18.30
CA PRO A 130 -2.00 17.63 17.22
C PRO A 130 -2.98 18.74 16.92
N SER A 131 -2.46 19.88 16.44
CA SER A 131 -3.19 20.92 15.74
C SER A 131 -2.48 21.32 14.46
N VAL A 132 -3.19 21.99 13.56
CA VAL A 132 -2.61 22.44 12.28
C VAL A 132 -2.79 23.94 12.16
N ILE A 133 -1.79 24.65 11.63
CA ILE A 133 -1.86 26.08 11.29
C ILE A 133 -1.88 26.23 9.78
N ALA A 134 -2.89 26.90 9.24
CA ALA A 134 -3.02 27.22 7.83
C ALA A 134 -2.22 28.49 7.51
N ALA A 135 -0.98 28.32 7.06
CA ALA A 135 -0.11 29.44 6.68
C ALA A 135 0.07 29.61 5.16
N ASP A 136 -0.69 28.88 4.33
CA ASP A 136 -0.83 29.12 2.88
C ASP A 136 -1.89 30.19 2.63
N LEU A 137 -1.53 31.44 2.85
CA LEU A 137 -2.43 32.59 2.69
C LEU A 137 -2.58 33.05 1.24
N GLN A 138 -1.75 32.56 0.34
CA GLN A 138 -1.81 32.89 -1.09
C GLN A 138 -2.97 32.20 -1.79
N ARG A 139 -3.52 31.13 -1.18
CA ARG A 139 -4.57 30.30 -1.75
C ARG A 139 -5.73 30.14 -0.75
N PRO A 140 -6.74 31.03 -0.80
CA PRO A 140 -7.90 30.95 0.11
C PRO A 140 -8.56 29.56 0.14
N ALA A 141 -8.69 28.92 -1.04
CA ALA A 141 -9.23 27.57 -1.14
C ALA A 141 -8.39 26.51 -0.39
N ALA A 142 -7.09 26.74 -0.16
CA ALA A 142 -6.26 25.81 0.62
C ALA A 142 -6.59 25.91 2.12
N ILE A 143 -6.89 27.12 2.63
CA ILE A 143 -7.35 27.34 4.00
C ILE A 143 -8.68 26.58 4.22
N ASP A 144 -9.67 26.81 3.34
CA ASP A 144 -10.97 26.15 3.42
C ASP A 144 -10.85 24.63 3.35
N GLN A 145 -9.97 24.12 2.46
CA GLN A 145 -9.67 22.70 2.35
C GLN A 145 -9.11 22.13 3.64
N LEU A 146 -8.15 22.83 4.26
CA LEU A 146 -7.54 22.36 5.51
C LEU A 146 -8.54 22.36 6.66
N GLU A 147 -9.39 23.39 6.77
CA GLU A 147 -10.49 23.44 7.75
C GLU A 147 -11.48 22.29 7.57
N GLN A 148 -11.85 21.99 6.32
CA GLN A 148 -12.72 20.87 5.99
C GLN A 148 -12.12 19.52 6.39
N LEU A 149 -10.84 19.32 6.07
CA LEU A 149 -10.09 18.14 6.47
C LEU A 149 -9.99 18.05 8.00
N GLY A 150 -9.68 19.16 8.69
CA GLY A 150 -9.61 19.22 10.13
C GLY A 150 -10.93 18.82 10.81
N LYS A 151 -12.07 19.33 10.29
CA LYS A 151 -13.42 18.94 10.76
C LYS A 151 -13.69 17.46 10.54
N GLN A 152 -13.34 16.94 9.35
CA GLN A 152 -13.52 15.52 9.01
C GLN A 152 -12.75 14.58 9.94
N ILE A 153 -11.53 14.95 10.28
CA ILE A 153 -10.65 14.14 11.14
C ILE A 153 -10.68 14.59 12.62
N GLN A 154 -11.52 15.56 12.98
CA GLN A 154 -11.65 16.10 14.34
C GLN A 154 -10.31 16.58 14.94
N ILE A 155 -9.55 17.35 14.17
CA ILE A 155 -8.28 17.96 14.58
C ILE A 155 -8.45 19.49 14.49
N PRO A 156 -8.06 20.26 15.52
CA PRO A 156 -8.11 21.71 15.49
C PRO A 156 -7.25 22.30 14.37
N VAL A 157 -7.81 23.22 13.61
CA VAL A 157 -7.11 24.01 12.60
C VAL A 157 -7.18 25.47 13.01
N TYR A 158 -6.02 26.12 13.10
CA TYR A 158 -5.94 27.56 13.25
C TYR A 158 -5.78 28.22 11.89
N SER A 159 -6.65 29.13 11.55
CA SER A 159 -6.71 29.81 10.25
C SER A 159 -7.15 31.25 10.40
N GLU A 160 -6.70 32.11 9.49
CA GLU A 160 -7.11 33.49 9.37
C GLU A 160 -7.30 33.84 7.88
N HIS A 161 -8.44 34.46 7.53
CA HIS A 161 -8.78 34.76 6.13
C HIS A 161 -8.44 36.21 5.73
N ASP A 162 -8.33 37.10 6.70
CA ASP A 162 -8.20 38.56 6.46
C ASP A 162 -6.75 39.08 6.50
N THR A 163 -5.77 38.20 6.68
CA THR A 163 -4.34 38.58 6.77
C THR A 163 -3.55 38.04 5.59
N LYS A 164 -2.48 38.76 5.24
CA LYS A 164 -1.50 38.36 4.22
C LYS A 164 -0.14 38.05 4.81
N ASP A 165 0.03 38.13 6.14
CA ASP A 165 1.30 37.86 6.81
C ASP A 165 1.31 36.46 7.44
N PRO A 166 1.96 35.48 6.78
CA PRO A 166 2.00 34.11 7.30
C PRO A 166 2.82 33.99 8.60
N VAL A 167 3.76 34.91 8.85
CA VAL A 167 4.54 34.91 10.09
C VAL A 167 3.62 35.23 11.27
N ALA A 168 2.81 36.29 11.16
CA ALA A 168 1.88 36.68 12.21
C ALA A 168 0.83 35.59 12.49
N VAL A 169 0.32 34.90 11.46
CA VAL A 169 -0.60 33.75 11.62
C VAL A 169 0.05 32.63 12.40
N VAL A 170 1.30 32.28 12.05
CA VAL A 170 2.04 31.22 12.74
C VAL A 170 2.29 31.56 14.21
N GLU A 171 2.71 32.79 14.53
CA GLU A 171 2.93 33.21 15.91
C GLU A 171 1.65 33.12 16.74
N ARG A 172 0.53 33.69 16.26
CA ARG A 172 -0.77 33.62 16.96
C ARG A 172 -1.29 32.19 17.05
N GLY A 173 -1.12 31.39 16.00
CA GLY A 173 -1.50 29.97 16.00
C GLY A 173 -0.72 29.14 17.02
N LEU A 174 0.58 29.42 17.17
CA LEU A 174 1.42 28.78 18.19
C LEU A 174 1.01 29.19 19.61
N ASP A 175 0.67 30.46 19.84
CA ASP A 175 0.20 30.91 21.13
C ASP A 175 -1.16 30.26 21.46
N ARG A 176 -2.05 30.17 20.49
CA ARG A 176 -3.32 29.45 20.64
C ARG A 176 -3.10 27.97 20.99
N ALA A 177 -2.21 27.30 20.29
CA ALA A 177 -1.89 25.90 20.53
C ALA A 177 -1.33 25.65 21.94
N ARG A 178 -0.51 26.59 22.48
CA ARG A 178 -0.02 26.55 23.87
C ARG A 178 -1.16 26.66 24.87
N LEU A 179 -2.07 27.61 24.64
CA LEU A 179 -3.25 27.84 25.51
C LEU A 179 -4.17 26.61 25.52
N ASP A 180 -4.35 25.96 24.37
CA ASP A 180 -5.22 24.78 24.21
C ASP A 180 -4.52 23.47 24.66
N GLY A 181 -3.25 23.54 25.10
CA GLY A 181 -2.49 22.37 25.58
C GLY A 181 -2.22 21.34 24.50
N GLN A 182 -1.92 21.78 23.27
CA GLN A 182 -1.57 20.89 22.16
C GLN A 182 -0.12 20.36 22.32
N ASP A 183 0.09 19.08 21.97
CA ASP A 183 1.41 18.47 22.05
C ASP A 183 2.25 18.75 20.80
N VAL A 184 1.59 18.84 19.65
CA VAL A 184 2.22 18.99 18.35
C VAL A 184 1.46 20.03 17.51
N VAL A 185 2.21 20.86 16.81
CA VAL A 185 1.68 21.83 15.85
C VAL A 185 2.31 21.58 14.49
N ILE A 186 1.47 21.36 13.47
CA ILE A 186 1.91 21.22 12.08
C ILE A 186 1.58 22.53 11.36
N VAL A 187 2.61 23.15 10.74
CA VAL A 187 2.47 24.38 9.97
C VAL A 187 2.41 24.03 8.48
N ASP A 188 1.27 24.25 7.85
CA ASP A 188 1.09 24.11 6.39
C ASP A 188 1.42 25.43 5.71
N THR A 189 2.54 25.47 4.97
CA THR A 189 3.03 26.70 4.33
C THR A 189 2.59 26.84 2.89
N ALA A 190 2.69 28.04 2.34
CA ALA A 190 2.50 28.28 0.91
C ALA A 190 3.49 27.47 0.07
N GLY A 191 3.10 27.24 -1.18
CA GLY A 191 3.96 26.68 -2.21
C GLY A 191 3.75 27.42 -3.51
N ARG A 192 4.84 27.62 -4.25
CA ARG A 192 4.81 28.17 -5.62
C ARG A 192 5.10 27.08 -6.64
N LEU A 193 4.85 27.37 -7.90
CA LEU A 193 5.06 26.42 -9.01
C LEU A 193 6.55 26.07 -9.18
N HIS A 194 7.42 27.00 -8.88
CA HIS A 194 8.87 26.84 -8.98
C HIS A 194 9.57 27.31 -7.71
N VAL A 195 10.81 26.88 -7.54
CA VAL A 195 11.69 27.37 -6.49
C VAL A 195 12.15 28.78 -6.92
N ASP A 196 11.70 29.80 -6.23
CA ASP A 196 12.09 31.19 -6.44
C ASP A 196 12.55 31.84 -5.12
N GLU A 197 13.20 32.99 -5.20
CA GLU A 197 13.73 33.68 -4.02
C GLU A 197 12.62 34.12 -3.06
N GLU A 198 11.50 34.56 -3.58
CA GLU A 198 10.37 35.05 -2.77
C GLU A 198 9.75 33.94 -1.92
N LEU A 199 9.57 32.73 -2.48
CA LEU A 199 9.14 31.56 -1.73
C LEU A 199 10.14 31.20 -0.63
N MET A 200 11.42 31.18 -0.98
CA MET A 200 12.47 30.81 -0.03
C MET A 200 12.58 31.81 1.11
N ASP A 201 12.49 33.10 0.83
CA ASP A 201 12.54 34.15 1.84
C ASP A 201 11.30 34.12 2.75
N GLU A 202 10.11 33.84 2.21
CA GLU A 202 8.90 33.63 3.00
C GLU A 202 9.05 32.44 3.94
N LEU A 203 9.51 31.31 3.42
CA LEU A 203 9.72 30.09 4.22
C LEU A 203 10.79 30.27 5.29
N VAL A 204 11.87 31.02 5.02
CA VAL A 204 12.90 31.35 6.01
C VAL A 204 12.31 32.21 7.13
N ARG A 205 11.49 33.20 6.81
CA ARG A 205 10.81 34.03 7.81
C ARG A 205 9.85 33.21 8.68
N VAL A 206 9.02 32.39 8.07
CA VAL A 206 8.10 31.48 8.76
C VAL A 206 8.87 30.48 9.64
N ARG A 207 9.93 29.87 9.13
CA ARG A 207 10.80 28.97 9.90
C ARG A 207 11.39 29.64 11.14
N ASN A 208 11.89 30.87 10.98
CA ASN A 208 12.50 31.62 12.08
C ASN A 208 11.49 31.97 13.17
N ALA A 209 10.26 32.30 12.82
CA ALA A 209 9.15 32.53 13.74
C ALA A 209 8.67 31.25 14.42
N ALA A 210 8.45 30.21 13.64
CA ALA A 210 7.95 28.90 14.11
C ALA A 210 8.95 28.14 14.97
N LYS A 211 10.26 28.32 14.74
CA LYS A 211 11.37 27.57 15.38
C LYS A 211 11.09 26.06 15.40
N PRO A 212 10.85 25.45 14.26
CA PRO A 212 10.39 24.05 14.20
C PRO A 212 11.45 23.10 14.70
N MET A 213 11.02 22.04 15.38
CA MET A 213 11.85 20.89 15.76
C MET A 213 12.08 19.98 14.55
N ASN A 214 11.14 19.94 13.61
CA ASN A 214 11.24 19.20 12.37
C ASN A 214 10.81 20.07 11.18
N VAL A 215 11.61 20.08 10.14
CA VAL A 215 11.27 20.66 8.84
C VAL A 215 11.13 19.49 7.86
N LEU A 216 9.94 19.25 7.35
CA LEU A 216 9.66 18.19 6.39
C LEU A 216 9.47 18.78 5.00
N LEU A 217 10.29 18.36 4.05
CA LEU A 217 10.10 18.69 2.65
C LEU A 217 9.08 17.71 2.04
N VAL A 218 7.97 18.25 1.54
CA VAL A 218 6.91 17.46 0.89
C VAL A 218 7.19 17.41 -0.62
N LEU A 219 7.46 16.21 -1.12
CA LEU A 219 7.80 15.96 -2.52
C LEU A 219 6.74 15.07 -3.17
N ASP A 220 6.42 15.36 -4.43
CA ASP A 220 5.59 14.53 -5.29
C ASP A 220 6.45 13.45 -5.95
N ALA A 221 6.22 12.18 -5.64
CA ALA A 221 6.98 11.07 -6.21
C ALA A 221 6.85 10.96 -7.74
N MET A 222 5.71 11.38 -8.28
CA MET A 222 5.43 11.28 -9.72
C MET A 222 6.29 12.23 -10.57
N THR A 223 6.92 13.24 -9.96
CA THR A 223 7.79 14.19 -10.69
C THR A 223 9.19 13.63 -10.98
N GLY A 224 9.50 12.42 -10.48
CA GLY A 224 10.76 11.74 -10.80
C GLY A 224 12.00 12.53 -10.38
N GLN A 225 12.95 12.73 -11.30
CA GLN A 225 14.20 13.46 -11.01
C GLN A 225 13.97 14.94 -10.66
N GLU A 226 12.88 15.54 -11.09
CA GLU A 226 12.56 16.93 -10.69
C GLU A 226 12.36 17.03 -9.16
N ALA A 227 11.77 16.01 -8.52
CA ALA A 227 11.69 15.97 -7.06
C ALA A 227 13.08 16.03 -6.40
N VAL A 228 14.10 15.43 -7.02
CA VAL A 228 15.48 15.44 -6.52
C VAL A 228 16.10 16.84 -6.67
N ASN A 229 15.88 17.51 -7.81
CA ASN A 229 16.34 18.87 -8.07
C ASN A 229 15.72 19.86 -7.08
N VAL A 230 14.40 19.74 -6.88
CA VAL A 230 13.68 20.53 -5.86
C VAL A 230 14.26 20.30 -4.46
N ALA A 231 14.51 19.04 -4.10
CA ALA A 231 15.09 18.71 -2.80
C ALA A 231 16.47 19.36 -2.59
N LEU A 232 17.32 19.37 -3.61
CA LEU A 232 18.62 20.05 -3.55
C LEU A 232 18.47 21.56 -3.32
N ALA A 233 17.61 22.22 -4.10
CA ALA A 233 17.37 23.65 -3.98
C ALA A 233 16.83 24.04 -2.59
N PHE A 234 15.91 23.25 -2.04
CA PHE A 234 15.41 23.46 -0.68
C PHE A 234 16.48 23.20 0.37
N GLN A 235 17.36 22.19 0.18
CA GLN A 235 18.42 21.86 1.12
C GLN A 235 19.41 23.00 1.29
N GLU A 236 19.72 23.76 0.24
CA GLU A 236 20.63 24.89 0.28
C GLU A 236 20.10 26.07 1.13
N ARG A 237 18.79 26.31 1.09
CA ARG A 237 18.16 27.49 1.71
C ARG A 237 17.44 27.19 3.04
N ILE A 238 16.76 26.07 3.13
CA ILE A 238 15.88 25.75 4.27
C ILE A 238 16.48 24.68 5.19
N ALA A 239 17.39 23.83 4.70
CA ALA A 239 18.01 22.76 5.48
C ALA A 239 16.97 21.88 6.22
N PHE A 240 16.12 21.17 5.46
CA PHE A 240 15.10 20.27 6.01
C PHE A 240 15.70 19.03 6.69
N ASP A 241 14.92 18.42 7.61
CA ASP A 241 15.36 17.28 8.42
C ASP A 241 14.96 15.93 7.83
N GLY A 242 13.99 15.93 6.94
CA GLY A 242 13.49 14.72 6.27
C GLY A 242 12.48 15.04 5.20
N VAL A 243 12.13 14.01 4.44
CA VAL A 243 11.20 14.10 3.32
C VAL A 243 9.91 13.36 3.66
N LEU A 244 8.78 13.97 3.31
CA LEU A 244 7.48 13.32 3.20
C LEU A 244 7.17 13.18 1.71
N MET A 245 7.13 11.94 1.21
CA MET A 245 6.88 11.68 -0.20
C MET A 245 5.40 11.37 -0.44
N THR A 246 4.78 12.12 -1.34
CA THR A 246 3.35 11.99 -1.68
C THR A 246 3.16 11.28 -3.00
N LYS A 247 1.93 10.82 -3.26
CA LYS A 247 1.49 10.21 -4.53
C LYS A 247 2.32 9.00 -4.97
N LEU A 248 2.89 8.30 -4.00
CA LEU A 248 3.73 7.14 -4.29
C LEU A 248 2.92 5.95 -4.86
N ASP A 249 1.61 5.92 -4.60
CA ASP A 249 0.66 4.97 -5.19
C ASP A 249 0.53 5.11 -6.71
N GLY A 250 0.66 6.33 -7.24
CA GLY A 250 0.69 6.63 -8.68
C GLY A 250 2.06 6.47 -9.33
N ASP A 251 3.13 6.33 -8.56
CA ASP A 251 4.49 6.19 -9.08
C ASP A 251 4.84 4.72 -9.34
N ALA A 252 4.86 4.35 -10.61
CA ALA A 252 5.27 3.01 -11.05
C ALA A 252 6.80 2.86 -11.19
N ARG A 253 7.55 3.96 -11.23
CA ARG A 253 9.00 3.99 -11.47
C ARG A 253 9.83 4.00 -10.19
N GLY A 254 9.52 4.91 -9.25
CA GLY A 254 10.18 4.98 -7.94
C GLY A 254 11.53 5.70 -7.91
N GLY A 255 11.93 6.34 -9.00
CA GLY A 255 13.26 6.96 -9.12
C GLY A 255 13.53 8.05 -8.11
N ALA A 256 12.53 8.87 -7.78
CA ALA A 256 12.66 9.90 -6.75
C ALA A 256 12.95 9.28 -5.36
N ALA A 257 12.21 8.24 -4.95
CA ALA A 257 12.39 7.59 -3.66
C ALA A 257 13.78 6.94 -3.50
N LEU A 258 14.33 6.38 -4.58
CA LEU A 258 15.67 5.79 -4.60
C LEU A 258 16.80 6.83 -4.63
N SER A 259 16.53 8.06 -5.11
CA SER A 259 17.55 9.06 -5.35
C SER A 259 17.66 10.12 -4.23
N VAL A 260 16.52 10.53 -3.66
CA VAL A 260 16.45 11.69 -2.73
C VAL A 260 17.38 11.54 -1.55
N LYS A 261 17.36 10.38 -0.86
CA LYS A 261 18.23 10.17 0.31
C LYS A 261 19.70 10.22 -0.05
N HIS A 262 20.07 9.60 -1.17
CA HIS A 262 21.47 9.54 -1.60
C HIS A 262 21.99 10.94 -1.97
N VAL A 263 21.19 11.72 -2.71
CA VAL A 263 21.59 13.02 -3.24
C VAL A 263 21.57 14.12 -2.16
N THR A 264 20.58 14.11 -1.26
CA THR A 264 20.43 15.16 -0.23
C THR A 264 21.06 14.81 1.12
N GLY A 265 21.38 13.54 1.35
CA GLY A 265 21.77 13.04 2.67
C GLY A 265 20.60 12.98 3.69
N ARG A 266 19.39 13.43 3.34
CA ARG A 266 18.23 13.49 4.24
C ARG A 266 17.31 12.28 4.09
N PRO A 267 16.82 11.68 5.20
CA PRO A 267 15.99 10.50 5.13
C PRO A 267 14.59 10.82 4.62
N ILE A 268 13.98 9.86 3.93
CA ILE A 268 12.52 9.82 3.77
C ILE A 268 11.95 9.36 5.11
N LYS A 269 11.05 10.14 5.70
CA LYS A 269 10.41 9.82 6.99
C LYS A 269 9.03 9.22 6.79
N PHE A 270 8.26 9.77 5.85
CA PHE A 270 6.88 9.34 5.59
C PHE A 270 6.61 9.20 4.10
N ILE A 271 5.68 8.30 3.78
CA ILE A 271 5.15 8.10 2.44
C ILE A 271 3.62 8.14 2.47
N SER A 272 3.04 8.84 1.49
CA SER A 272 1.60 8.79 1.25
C SER A 272 1.31 7.79 0.14
N VAL A 273 0.49 6.79 0.45
CA VAL A 273 0.23 5.62 -0.39
C VAL A 273 -1.20 5.60 -0.94
N GLY A 274 -1.84 6.76 -1.05
CA GLY A 274 -3.17 6.93 -1.60
C GLY A 274 -3.81 8.26 -1.20
N GLU A 275 -5.04 8.51 -1.64
CA GLU A 275 -5.74 9.79 -1.45
C GLU A 275 -6.40 9.94 -0.07
N LYS A 276 -6.79 8.86 0.58
CA LYS A 276 -7.48 8.89 1.88
C LYS A 276 -6.59 9.43 2.98
N VAL A 277 -7.21 10.13 3.95
CA VAL A 277 -6.49 10.79 5.06
C VAL A 277 -5.77 9.81 6.01
N ASP A 278 -6.13 8.55 6.02
CA ASP A 278 -5.49 7.50 6.82
C ASP A 278 -4.34 6.78 6.09
N GLN A 279 -4.07 7.16 4.83
CA GLN A 279 -3.05 6.55 3.99
C GLN A 279 -1.73 7.32 4.03
N LEU A 280 -1.15 7.43 5.23
CA LEU A 280 0.22 7.88 5.48
C LEU A 280 0.92 6.82 6.31
N GLU A 281 2.11 6.42 5.87
CA GLU A 281 2.92 5.40 6.53
C GLU A 281 4.31 5.95 6.85
N VAL A 282 4.91 5.43 7.92
CA VAL A 282 6.34 5.63 8.19
C VAL A 282 7.13 4.93 7.09
N PHE A 283 8.17 5.56 6.59
CA PHE A 283 9.02 4.96 5.56
C PHE A 283 9.99 3.95 6.16
N HIS A 284 9.91 2.71 5.69
CA HIS A 284 10.80 1.61 6.05
C HIS A 284 11.62 1.17 4.84
N PRO A 285 12.91 1.54 4.75
CA PRO A 285 13.76 1.21 3.60
C PRO A 285 13.84 -0.28 3.29
N ASP A 286 13.97 -1.12 4.30
CA ASP A 286 14.05 -2.58 4.21
C ASP A 286 12.78 -3.21 3.61
N ARG A 287 11.60 -2.76 4.07
CA ARG A 287 10.32 -3.20 3.54
C ARG A 287 10.13 -2.76 2.10
N MET A 288 10.57 -1.54 1.79
CA MET A 288 10.48 -0.98 0.45
C MET A 288 11.40 -1.73 -0.53
N ALA A 289 12.64 -2.04 -0.14
CA ALA A 289 13.55 -2.87 -0.93
C ALA A 289 12.96 -4.26 -1.20
N SER A 290 12.38 -4.88 -0.18
CA SER A 290 11.70 -6.18 -0.30
C SER A 290 10.49 -6.14 -1.25
N ARG A 291 9.67 -5.06 -1.22
CA ARG A 291 8.56 -4.84 -2.17
C ARG A 291 9.07 -4.71 -3.60
N ILE A 292 10.10 -3.89 -3.83
CA ILE A 292 10.72 -3.69 -5.15
C ILE A 292 11.24 -5.00 -5.72
N LEU A 293 11.82 -5.88 -4.90
CA LEU A 293 12.32 -7.18 -5.34
C LEU A 293 11.27 -8.29 -5.43
N GLY A 294 10.00 -7.96 -5.17
CA GLY A 294 8.89 -8.92 -5.18
C GLY A 294 8.99 -9.99 -4.09
N MET A 295 9.73 -9.71 -3.02
CA MET A 295 9.86 -10.59 -1.86
C MET A 295 8.69 -10.46 -0.89
N GLY A 296 7.78 -9.51 -1.16
CA GLY A 296 6.63 -9.18 -0.32
C GLY A 296 6.99 -8.31 0.88
N ASP A 297 5.96 -7.87 1.57
CA ASP A 297 6.10 -7.09 2.80
C ASP A 297 5.19 -7.69 3.87
N VAL A 298 5.63 -8.81 4.41
CA VAL A 298 4.87 -9.57 5.41
C VAL A 298 4.69 -8.77 6.71
N LEU A 299 5.67 -7.95 7.09
CA LEU A 299 5.60 -7.15 8.32
C LEU A 299 4.53 -6.06 8.22
N SER A 300 4.50 -5.30 7.13
CA SER A 300 3.42 -4.31 6.91
C SER A 300 2.05 -4.96 6.80
N LEU A 301 1.97 -6.18 6.26
CA LEU A 301 0.71 -6.94 6.23
C LEU A 301 0.25 -7.32 7.64
N ILE A 302 1.17 -7.77 8.49
CA ILE A 302 0.89 -8.12 9.89
C ILE A 302 0.45 -6.86 10.66
N GLU A 303 1.17 -5.74 10.55
CA GLU A 303 0.83 -4.48 11.22
C GLU A 303 -0.55 -3.95 10.79
N ARG A 304 -0.86 -4.02 9.50
CA ARG A 304 -2.21 -3.66 9.01
C ARG A 304 -3.29 -4.60 9.53
N ALA A 305 -2.98 -5.89 9.60
CA ALA A 305 -3.90 -6.88 10.18
C ALA A 305 -4.12 -6.61 11.67
N GLU A 306 -3.06 -6.32 12.42
CA GLU A 306 -3.14 -5.97 13.83
C GLU A 306 -3.92 -4.68 14.08
N ALA A 307 -3.69 -3.64 13.28
CA ALA A 307 -4.42 -2.37 13.38
C ALA A 307 -5.92 -2.48 12.99
N ALA A 308 -6.29 -3.49 12.21
CA ALA A 308 -7.66 -3.71 11.77
C ALA A 308 -8.52 -4.52 12.77
N VAL A 309 -7.91 -5.13 13.77
CA VAL A 309 -8.58 -6.00 14.75
C VAL A 309 -8.54 -5.35 16.13
N GLU A 310 -9.71 -5.18 16.75
CA GLU A 310 -9.82 -4.83 18.17
C GLU A 310 -9.37 -6.02 19.01
N ASP A 311 -8.59 -5.77 20.07
CA ASP A 311 -7.91 -6.85 20.84
C ASP A 311 -8.86 -7.90 21.43
N ASP A 312 -10.07 -7.51 21.83
CA ASP A 312 -11.09 -8.43 22.35
C ASP A 312 -11.66 -9.38 21.26
N GLU A 313 -11.60 -9.01 19.99
CA GLU A 313 -12.09 -9.85 18.90
C GLU A 313 -11.05 -10.91 18.45
N LYS A 314 -9.74 -10.70 18.73
CA LYS A 314 -8.65 -11.64 18.35
C LYS A 314 -8.79 -12.99 19.04
N GLU A 315 -8.89 -12.99 20.37
CA GLU A 315 -8.94 -14.24 21.15
C GLU A 315 -10.18 -15.07 20.84
N GLU A 316 -11.33 -14.43 20.63
CA GLU A 316 -12.55 -15.14 20.33
C GLU A 316 -12.53 -15.72 18.90
N MET A 317 -11.95 -15.01 17.93
CA MET A 317 -11.80 -15.46 16.54
C MET A 317 -10.81 -16.63 16.44
N GLU A 318 -9.66 -16.58 17.11
CA GLU A 318 -8.69 -17.67 17.18
C GLU A 318 -9.29 -18.93 17.83
N ARG A 319 -10.05 -18.77 18.91
CA ARG A 319 -10.71 -19.88 19.62
C ARG A 319 -11.76 -20.57 18.75
N ARG A 320 -12.53 -19.82 17.95
CA ARG A 320 -13.52 -20.35 17.00
C ARG A 320 -12.84 -20.98 15.79
N MET A 321 -11.75 -20.37 15.27
CA MET A 321 -10.95 -20.96 14.20
C MET A 321 -10.38 -22.33 14.59
N MET A 322 -9.81 -22.47 15.78
CA MET A 322 -9.28 -23.75 16.27
C MET A 322 -10.38 -24.83 16.41
N LYS A 323 -11.61 -24.43 16.71
CA LYS A 323 -12.77 -25.36 16.80
C LYS A 323 -13.37 -25.72 15.44
N GLY A 324 -12.96 -25.03 14.36
CA GLY A 324 -13.50 -25.24 13.01
C GLY A 324 -14.96 -24.77 12.85
N GLU A 325 -15.43 -23.90 13.75
CA GLU A 325 -16.77 -23.31 13.76
C GLU A 325 -16.74 -21.97 13.04
N PHE A 326 -16.76 -21.97 11.71
CA PHE A 326 -16.78 -20.76 10.90
C PHE A 326 -18.20 -20.38 10.52
N THR A 327 -18.71 -19.26 11.05
CA THR A 327 -20.08 -18.76 10.82
C THR A 327 -20.12 -17.69 9.72
N PHE A 328 -21.32 -17.28 9.27
CA PHE A 328 -21.46 -16.14 8.37
C PHE A 328 -21.19 -14.80 9.05
N ASP A 329 -21.36 -14.70 10.36
CA ASP A 329 -20.96 -13.51 11.10
C ASP A 329 -19.43 -13.38 11.14
N ASP A 330 -18.69 -14.49 11.30
CA ASP A 330 -17.23 -14.52 11.22
C ASP A 330 -16.73 -14.15 9.80
N PHE A 331 -17.44 -14.63 8.77
CA PHE A 331 -17.18 -14.25 7.39
C PHE A 331 -17.38 -12.73 7.18
N LEU A 332 -18.46 -12.17 7.70
CA LEU A 332 -18.76 -10.74 7.59
C LEU A 332 -17.71 -9.89 8.36
N LYS A 333 -17.30 -10.35 9.53
CA LYS A 333 -16.23 -9.71 10.32
C LYS A 333 -14.90 -9.75 9.57
N SER A 334 -14.50 -10.90 9.06
CA SER A 334 -13.28 -11.05 8.24
C SER A 334 -13.33 -10.17 6.99
N TYR A 335 -14.48 -10.07 6.35
CA TYR A 335 -14.67 -9.20 5.20
C TYR A 335 -14.54 -7.71 5.56
N LYS A 336 -15.19 -7.26 6.65
CA LYS A 336 -15.06 -5.87 7.14
C LYS A 336 -13.62 -5.54 7.53
N MET A 337 -12.91 -6.50 8.14
CA MET A 337 -11.49 -6.39 8.46
C MET A 337 -10.65 -6.21 7.20
N LEU A 338 -10.87 -7.05 6.17
CA LEU A 338 -10.18 -6.94 4.88
C LEU A 338 -10.39 -5.56 4.24
N ARG A 339 -11.61 -5.03 4.31
CA ARG A 339 -11.96 -3.70 3.81
C ARG A 339 -11.30 -2.56 4.61
N ARG A 340 -11.11 -2.73 5.93
CA ARG A 340 -10.37 -1.79 6.80
C ARG A 340 -8.88 -1.79 6.49
N MET A 341 -8.30 -2.93 6.09
CA MET A 341 -6.88 -3.05 5.70
C MET A 341 -6.52 -2.33 4.40
N GLY A 342 -7.51 -1.87 3.62
CA GLY A 342 -7.32 -1.17 2.35
C GLY A 342 -7.73 -2.00 1.13
N PRO A 343 -7.39 -1.54 -0.10
CA PRO A 343 -7.75 -2.25 -1.32
C PRO A 343 -7.14 -3.66 -1.35
N VAL A 344 -7.97 -4.66 -1.60
CA VAL A 344 -7.55 -6.09 -1.62
C VAL A 344 -6.36 -6.34 -2.54
N GLN A 345 -6.29 -5.61 -3.66
CA GLN A 345 -5.16 -5.65 -4.60
C GLN A 345 -3.83 -5.24 -3.95
N GLY A 346 -3.85 -4.22 -3.08
CA GLY A 346 -2.67 -3.79 -2.32
C GLY A 346 -2.19 -4.87 -1.33
N ILE A 347 -3.13 -5.58 -0.70
CA ILE A 347 -2.84 -6.65 0.24
C ILE A 347 -2.24 -7.87 -0.48
N LEU A 348 -2.81 -8.25 -1.64
CA LEU A 348 -2.33 -9.37 -2.44
C LEU A 348 -0.91 -9.14 -2.97
N LYS A 349 -0.55 -7.91 -3.33
CA LYS A 349 0.82 -7.54 -3.74
C LYS A 349 1.85 -7.65 -2.60
N MET A 350 1.41 -7.65 -1.34
CA MET A 350 2.29 -7.80 -0.16
C MET A 350 2.65 -9.26 0.14
N ILE A 351 1.93 -10.23 -0.42
CA ILE A 351 2.16 -11.66 -0.17
C ILE A 351 3.23 -12.18 -1.13
N PRO A 352 4.36 -12.74 -0.63
CA PRO A 352 5.42 -13.27 -1.46
C PRO A 352 4.92 -14.38 -2.41
N GLY A 353 5.22 -14.25 -3.71
CA GLY A 353 4.92 -15.29 -4.71
C GLY A 353 3.51 -15.32 -5.26
N LEU A 354 2.54 -14.57 -4.69
CA LEU A 354 1.15 -14.55 -5.21
C LEU A 354 0.90 -13.43 -6.24
N GLY A 355 1.70 -12.36 -6.25
CA GLY A 355 1.48 -11.19 -7.10
C GLY A 355 1.35 -11.52 -8.60
N LYS A 356 2.21 -12.39 -9.12
CA LYS A 356 2.19 -12.79 -10.55
C LYS A 356 1.10 -13.81 -10.92
N GLN A 357 0.66 -14.63 -9.96
CA GLN A 357 -0.37 -15.64 -10.23
C GLN A 357 -1.78 -15.05 -10.26
N LEU A 358 -1.95 -13.83 -9.78
CA LEU A 358 -3.23 -13.14 -9.64
C LEU A 358 -3.40 -11.94 -10.60
N GLU A 359 -2.48 -11.74 -11.54
CA GLU A 359 -2.56 -10.70 -12.59
C GLU A 359 -3.80 -10.82 -13.50
N GLY A 360 -4.54 -11.92 -13.42
CA GLY A 360 -5.84 -12.11 -14.10
C GLY A 360 -7.08 -11.79 -13.24
N LEU A 361 -6.90 -11.44 -11.96
CA LEU A 361 -7.98 -11.10 -11.03
C LEU A 361 -8.13 -9.59 -10.82
N ASP A 362 -7.87 -8.81 -11.86
CA ASP A 362 -7.85 -7.35 -11.85
C ASP A 362 -9.18 -6.66 -11.47
N GLN A 363 -10.22 -7.43 -11.21
CA GLN A 363 -11.49 -6.90 -10.72
C GLN A 363 -12.10 -7.85 -9.68
N VAL A 364 -11.64 -7.76 -8.44
CA VAL A 364 -12.56 -8.09 -7.35
C VAL A 364 -13.64 -6.99 -7.39
N ASP A 365 -14.71 -7.27 -8.12
CA ASP A 365 -15.81 -6.33 -8.36
C ASP A 365 -16.41 -5.95 -6.99
N GLU A 366 -16.21 -4.69 -6.56
CA GLU A 366 -16.83 -4.17 -5.32
C GLU A 366 -18.33 -4.45 -5.27
N LYS A 367 -18.97 -4.55 -6.44
CA LYS A 367 -20.38 -4.93 -6.56
C LYS A 367 -20.63 -6.40 -6.15
N GLN A 368 -19.71 -7.31 -6.46
CA GLN A 368 -19.84 -8.71 -6.01
C GLN A 368 -19.70 -8.82 -4.49
N MET A 369 -18.79 -8.07 -3.93
CA MET A 369 -18.58 -8.02 -2.48
C MET A 369 -19.78 -7.40 -1.75
N SER A 370 -20.32 -6.30 -2.25
CA SER A 370 -21.56 -5.71 -1.71
C SER A 370 -22.76 -6.65 -1.80
N ARG A 371 -22.84 -7.48 -2.84
CA ARG A 371 -23.87 -8.53 -2.95
C ARG A 371 -23.72 -9.60 -1.88
N VAL A 372 -22.51 -10.05 -1.60
CA VAL A 372 -22.24 -11.03 -0.53
C VAL A 372 -22.67 -10.47 0.83
N GLU A 373 -22.33 -9.23 1.13
CA GLU A 373 -22.76 -8.54 2.34
C GLU A 373 -24.30 -8.47 2.45
N ALA A 374 -24.98 -8.07 1.36
CA ALA A 374 -26.44 -8.02 1.31
C ALA A 374 -27.09 -9.39 1.53
N ILE A 375 -26.54 -10.47 0.98
CA ILE A 375 -27.01 -11.83 1.19
C ILE A 375 -26.90 -12.21 2.67
N ILE A 376 -25.77 -11.97 3.31
CA ILE A 376 -25.55 -12.31 4.72
C ILE A 376 -26.46 -11.48 5.64
N LEU A 377 -26.60 -10.19 5.37
CA LEU A 377 -27.50 -9.30 6.15
C LEU A 377 -28.97 -9.67 6.00
N SER A 378 -29.37 -10.34 4.89
CA SER A 378 -30.73 -10.85 4.69
C SER A 378 -30.98 -12.19 5.41
N MET A 379 -29.96 -12.80 6.02
CA MET A 379 -30.11 -13.99 6.87
C MET A 379 -30.52 -13.60 8.28
N THR A 380 -31.30 -14.45 8.94
CA THR A 380 -31.57 -14.33 10.38
C THR A 380 -30.31 -14.63 11.20
N PRO A 381 -30.19 -14.17 12.46
CA PRO A 381 -29.06 -14.52 13.34
C PRO A 381 -28.84 -16.04 13.44
N GLN A 382 -29.91 -16.83 13.52
CA GLN A 382 -29.83 -18.29 13.56
C GLN A 382 -29.26 -18.88 12.27
N GLU A 383 -29.64 -18.36 11.11
CA GLU A 383 -29.13 -18.82 9.80
C GLU A 383 -27.66 -18.45 9.59
N ARG A 384 -27.22 -17.32 10.13
CA ARG A 384 -25.81 -16.91 10.10
C ARG A 384 -24.94 -17.80 10.98
N ALA A 385 -25.44 -18.13 12.20
CA ALA A 385 -24.74 -18.99 13.13
C ALA A 385 -24.73 -20.46 12.71
N VAL A 386 -25.83 -20.95 12.15
CA VAL A 386 -26.08 -22.38 11.85
C VAL A 386 -26.53 -22.58 10.40
N PRO A 387 -25.63 -22.43 9.41
CA PRO A 387 -26.00 -22.39 7.99
C PRO A 387 -26.66 -23.65 7.43
N HIS A 388 -26.57 -24.80 8.09
CA HIS A 388 -27.23 -26.03 7.63
C HIS A 388 -28.75 -25.98 7.77
N VAL A 389 -29.32 -25.01 8.49
CA VAL A 389 -30.79 -24.83 8.56
C VAL A 389 -31.38 -24.14 7.32
N ILE A 390 -30.51 -23.65 6.41
CA ILE A 390 -30.93 -22.90 5.21
C ILE A 390 -31.43 -23.90 4.13
N ASP A 391 -32.73 -24.17 4.15
CA ASP A 391 -33.44 -24.97 3.16
C ASP A 391 -33.78 -24.18 1.88
N GLY A 392 -34.47 -24.81 0.94
CA GLY A 392 -34.84 -24.19 -0.33
C GLY A 392 -35.76 -22.96 -0.20
N ARG A 393 -36.70 -22.96 0.76
CA ARG A 393 -37.60 -21.83 1.01
C ARG A 393 -36.85 -20.64 1.60
N ARG A 394 -35.94 -20.92 2.53
CA ARG A 394 -35.08 -19.89 3.15
C ARG A 394 -34.11 -19.27 2.13
N ARG A 395 -33.55 -20.07 1.21
CA ARG A 395 -32.72 -19.57 0.09
C ARG A 395 -33.47 -18.58 -0.79
N MET A 396 -34.75 -18.90 -1.14
CA MET A 396 -35.57 -17.98 -1.92
C MET A 396 -35.86 -16.66 -1.16
N ARG A 397 -36.16 -16.74 0.14
CA ARG A 397 -36.42 -15.58 0.98
C ARG A 397 -35.15 -14.69 1.09
N ILE A 398 -33.97 -15.31 1.32
CA ILE A 398 -32.69 -14.62 1.40
C ILE A 398 -32.36 -13.97 0.06
N ALA A 399 -32.55 -14.66 -1.05
CA ALA A 399 -32.32 -14.12 -2.40
C ALA A 399 -33.21 -12.91 -2.68
N ASN A 400 -34.52 -12.99 -2.37
CA ASN A 400 -35.43 -11.88 -2.56
C ASN A 400 -35.09 -10.68 -1.65
N GLY A 401 -34.76 -10.93 -0.37
CA GLY A 401 -34.41 -9.88 0.59
C GLY A 401 -33.10 -9.17 0.27
N SER A 402 -32.16 -9.84 -0.37
CA SER A 402 -30.88 -9.27 -0.78
C SER A 402 -30.86 -8.69 -2.21
N GLY A 403 -31.97 -8.78 -2.95
CA GLY A 403 -32.01 -8.38 -4.36
C GLY A 403 -31.12 -9.21 -5.27
N THR A 404 -30.83 -10.48 -4.89
CA THR A 404 -29.95 -11.39 -5.63
C THR A 404 -30.69 -12.66 -6.11
N SER A 405 -29.99 -13.57 -6.74
CA SER A 405 -30.54 -14.85 -7.18
C SER A 405 -30.27 -16.00 -6.18
N VAL A 406 -31.10 -17.05 -6.19
CA VAL A 406 -30.88 -18.27 -5.41
C VAL A 406 -29.52 -18.90 -5.75
N GLN A 407 -29.05 -18.73 -7.00
CA GLN A 407 -27.74 -19.19 -7.44
C GLN A 407 -26.61 -18.53 -6.67
N HIS A 408 -26.66 -17.20 -6.46
CA HIS A 408 -25.66 -16.46 -5.67
C HIS A 408 -25.66 -16.90 -4.20
N VAL A 409 -26.84 -17.16 -3.62
CA VAL A 409 -26.94 -17.72 -2.26
C VAL A 409 -26.29 -19.11 -2.17
N ASN A 410 -26.51 -19.97 -3.16
CA ASN A 410 -25.87 -21.29 -3.22
C ASN A 410 -24.35 -21.20 -3.35
N GLN A 411 -23.85 -20.31 -4.19
CA GLN A 411 -22.41 -20.06 -4.34
C GLN A 411 -21.77 -19.63 -3.03
N LEU A 412 -22.41 -18.73 -2.30
CA LEU A 412 -21.93 -18.28 -1.00
C LEU A 412 -21.91 -19.40 0.05
N LEU A 413 -22.95 -20.25 0.09
CA LEU A 413 -22.99 -21.41 0.97
C LEU A 413 -21.87 -22.41 0.68
N GLU A 414 -21.57 -22.65 -0.59
CA GLU A 414 -20.49 -23.55 -0.99
C GLU A 414 -19.12 -22.95 -0.72
N ALA A 415 -18.89 -21.66 -1.01
CA ALA A 415 -17.66 -20.95 -0.68
C ALA A 415 -17.35 -21.01 0.82
N ARG A 416 -18.36 -20.78 1.68
CA ARG A 416 -18.20 -20.92 3.14
C ARG A 416 -17.79 -22.35 3.53
N LYS A 417 -18.41 -23.37 2.93
CA LYS A 417 -18.12 -24.77 3.23
C LYS A 417 -16.68 -25.16 2.83
N GLN A 418 -16.20 -24.65 1.70
CA GLN A 418 -14.83 -24.83 1.25
C GLN A 418 -13.86 -24.14 2.23
N MET A 419 -14.14 -22.89 2.62
CA MET A 419 -13.32 -22.14 3.59
C MET A 419 -13.25 -22.85 4.94
N ALA A 420 -14.36 -23.36 5.46
CA ALA A 420 -14.39 -24.13 6.71
C ALA A 420 -13.55 -25.43 6.63
N LYS A 421 -13.53 -26.10 5.47
CA LYS A 421 -12.65 -27.25 5.25
C LYS A 421 -11.18 -26.88 5.25
N MET A 422 -10.81 -25.76 4.61
CA MET A 422 -9.44 -25.25 4.59
C MET A 422 -8.94 -24.95 6.00
N MET A 423 -9.72 -24.20 6.78
CA MET A 423 -9.36 -23.80 8.14
C MET A 423 -9.17 -25.03 9.05
N LYS A 424 -10.02 -26.04 8.91
CA LYS A 424 -9.87 -27.31 9.64
C LYS A 424 -8.61 -28.10 9.22
N GLY A 425 -8.12 -27.91 7.99
CA GLY A 425 -6.86 -28.48 7.49
C GLY A 425 -5.64 -27.76 8.06
N MET A 426 -5.67 -26.44 8.16
CA MET A 426 -4.59 -25.61 8.74
C MET A 426 -4.39 -25.90 10.22
N GLY A 427 -5.45 -26.09 11.00
CA GLY A 427 -5.38 -26.47 12.42
C GLY A 427 -4.74 -27.84 12.69
N LYS A 428 -4.52 -28.66 11.65
CA LYS A 428 -3.86 -29.98 11.72
C LYS A 428 -2.44 -29.99 11.14
N GLY A 429 -1.82 -28.82 10.90
CA GLY A 429 -0.44 -28.71 10.42
C GLY A 429 -0.21 -29.12 8.96
N LYS A 430 -1.27 -29.30 8.16
CA LYS A 430 -1.16 -29.55 6.71
C LYS A 430 -1.45 -28.24 5.97
N MET A 431 -0.42 -27.59 5.44
CA MET A 431 -0.60 -26.51 4.46
C MET A 431 -1.28 -27.12 3.21
N PRO A 432 -2.44 -26.60 2.79
CA PRO A 432 -3.06 -27.02 1.53
C PRO A 432 -2.21 -26.50 0.36
N ASP A 433 -2.02 -27.32 -0.66
CA ASP A 433 -1.43 -26.90 -1.92
C ASP A 433 -2.40 -25.93 -2.63
N LEU A 434 -2.08 -24.64 -2.55
CA LEU A 434 -2.89 -23.56 -3.16
C LEU A 434 -3.02 -23.71 -4.68
N GLY A 435 -2.04 -24.33 -5.32
CA GLY A 435 -2.04 -24.56 -6.77
C GLY A 435 -3.11 -25.56 -7.23
N GLN A 436 -3.35 -26.63 -6.46
CA GLN A 436 -4.41 -27.62 -6.76
C GLN A 436 -5.82 -27.06 -6.52
N MET A 437 -5.98 -26.15 -5.55
CA MET A 437 -7.29 -25.58 -5.24
C MET A 437 -7.75 -24.52 -6.25
N MET A 438 -6.83 -23.81 -6.89
CA MET A 438 -7.19 -22.88 -7.98
C MET A 438 -7.55 -23.61 -9.27
N ALA A 439 -7.01 -24.79 -9.50
CA ALA A 439 -7.36 -25.62 -10.66
C ALA A 439 -8.77 -26.21 -10.57
N ASP A 440 -9.23 -26.57 -9.36
CA ASP A 440 -10.57 -27.15 -9.15
C ASP A 440 -11.69 -26.09 -8.94
N GLY A 441 -11.35 -24.84 -8.60
CA GLY A 441 -12.30 -23.75 -8.35
C GLY A 441 -12.56 -22.80 -9.52
N GLY A 442 -11.83 -22.94 -10.60
CA GLY A 442 -11.82 -22.01 -11.73
C GLY A 442 -12.51 -22.50 -13.00
N ALA A 443 -13.79 -22.91 -12.94
CA ALA A 443 -14.54 -23.08 -14.19
C ALA A 443 -16.05 -23.03 -13.97
N ALA A 444 -16.62 -21.83 -14.03
CA ALA A 444 -17.98 -21.62 -14.51
C ALA A 444 -18.20 -20.15 -14.87
N ALA A 445 -17.57 -19.67 -15.92
CA ALA A 445 -18.14 -18.55 -16.67
C ALA A 445 -19.27 -19.11 -17.54
N PRO A 446 -20.49 -18.56 -17.53
CA PRO A 446 -21.55 -19.03 -18.41
C PRO A 446 -21.27 -18.51 -19.82
N GLN A 447 -20.86 -19.40 -20.69
CA GLN A 447 -20.96 -19.16 -22.13
C GLN A 447 -22.46 -19.08 -22.48
N SER A 448 -22.85 -17.91 -22.96
CA SER A 448 -24.16 -17.69 -23.56
C SER A 448 -24.32 -18.56 -24.79
N ALA A 449 -25.12 -19.61 -24.63
CA ALA A 449 -25.62 -20.42 -25.74
C ALA A 449 -26.65 -19.59 -26.51
N MET A 450 -26.26 -19.04 -27.64
CA MET A 450 -27.19 -18.61 -28.68
C MET A 450 -27.58 -19.83 -29.50
N SER A 451 -28.78 -20.39 -29.23
CA SER A 451 -29.37 -21.41 -30.03
C SER A 451 -29.97 -20.82 -31.31
N THR A 452 -29.50 -21.24 -32.44
CA THR A 452 -30.29 -21.23 -33.68
C THR A 452 -30.50 -22.68 -34.12
N ARG A 453 -31.73 -23.14 -33.98
CA ARG A 453 -32.24 -24.28 -34.79
C ARG A 453 -32.58 -23.78 -36.16
N PRO A 454 -32.36 -24.58 -37.22
CA PRO A 454 -33.52 -25.12 -37.91
C PRO A 454 -33.44 -26.64 -38.25
N GLY A 455 -34.45 -27.25 -38.22
CA GLY A 455 -35.32 -28.25 -38.61
C GLY A 455 -34.93 -29.21 -39.72
N SER A 456 -35.63 -30.34 -39.58
CA SER A 456 -36.18 -31.29 -40.55
C SER A 456 -35.38 -32.57 -40.86
N ALA A 457 -35.98 -33.63 -40.46
CA ALA A 457 -36.40 -34.79 -41.26
C ALA A 457 -35.32 -35.73 -41.86
N GLY A 458 -35.41 -36.98 -41.45
CA GLY A 458 -34.71 -38.06 -42.17
C GLY A 458 -34.80 -39.42 -41.46
N ARG A 459 -35.97 -40.04 -41.51
CA ARG A 459 -36.25 -41.46 -41.23
C ARG A 459 -35.45 -42.36 -42.17
N LYS A 460 -34.79 -43.45 -41.69
CA LYS A 460 -34.83 -44.81 -42.28
C LYS A 460 -33.86 -45.74 -41.55
N LYS A 461 -34.49 -46.74 -40.95
CA LYS A 461 -34.53 -48.23 -41.22
C LYS A 461 -33.23 -49.01 -40.98
N LYS A 462 -33.40 -49.87 -39.95
CA LYS A 462 -32.94 -51.26 -39.79
C LYS A 462 -32.21 -51.93 -40.96
N LYS A 463 -31.07 -52.59 -40.66
CA LYS A 463 -30.92 -54.00 -41.12
C LYS A 463 -29.95 -54.76 -40.20
N ARG A 464 -30.46 -55.95 -39.78
CA ARG A 464 -29.72 -57.06 -39.17
C ARG A 464 -28.93 -57.83 -40.25
N SER A 465 -27.80 -58.40 -39.90
CA SER A 465 -27.35 -59.76 -40.30
C SER A 465 -26.06 -60.02 -39.57
N LYS A 466 -25.93 -60.92 -38.67
CA LYS A 466 -25.78 -62.39 -38.73
C LYS A 466 -24.51 -62.82 -39.50
N ALA A 467 -23.56 -63.34 -38.73
CA ALA A 467 -23.03 -64.70 -38.82
C ALA A 467 -21.57 -64.86 -39.36
N ARG A 468 -20.79 -65.57 -38.58
CA ARG A 468 -19.86 -66.67 -38.91
C ARG A 468 -18.53 -66.23 -39.62
N ARG A 469 -17.38 -66.34 -39.00
CA ARG A 469 -16.65 -67.55 -38.58
C ARG A 469 -15.54 -67.15 -37.66
#